data_ab54e84b58cd1e03792a59532e62dc4e
#
_entry.id   ab54e84b58cd1e03792a59532e62dc4e
#
_cell.length_a   1.000
_cell.length_b   1.000
_cell.length_c   1.000
_cell.angle_alpha   90.00
_cell.angle_beta   90.00
_cell.angle_gamma   90.00
#
_symmetry.space_group_name_H-M   'P 1'
#
loop_
_entity.id
_entity.type
_entity.pdbx_description
1 polymer ?
#
loop_
_entity_poly.entity_id
_entity_poly.type
_entity_poly.pdbx_seq_one_letter_code
_entity_poly.pdbx_strand_id
1 'polypeptide(L)'
;MQTGNEHGARAGAGQDAPLRLSLALSRVSQPDDPYAFQFAAQTYLVRAGDSGLAAAEWTWDQELLSDLETLRLRPWEIEPPQRVGERLRRFLAGTGWALEEHKLLEAVHRRQPVILTVSSTAAELYALPWELVSHRATGQHIGELPDVVLRYEWPDTQTIRERPVERGRILLAWSAAGGAVPAADHIAAIAGACSATQYPFDRDRDVLAHVSCESLVAALHEADARRSPISVLHLLCHGAAVGPTFGLALSSNSPDETVTVVDGPRLRQLLAPFASTLQLVVISACDGGNIGALGNQLGSVAQALHRAGLRSVLASRFPLSITGARKLAQELYGALLLRHETLEAAVVSVRDRLARSARQLDWLALQLSARAADGDVTRPLFVRPFRGLQPFRPEYRWAFFGRDVEIAELHAQILGLIDRREPRFVVVAGATGVGKTSLIQAGLVPALRAEPSPRWRTLELRPGASPIAEFTAAVAGLT
;
A
#
# COMPACT_ATOMS: atom_id res chain seq x y z
N MET A 1 28.04 39.65 28.65
CA MET A 1 28.75 38.77 27.72
C MET A 1 27.99 37.47 27.68
N GLN A 2 27.19 37.34 26.63
CA GLN A 2 26.40 36.15 26.28
C GLN A 2 27.31 35.19 25.52
N THR A 3 27.38 33.97 25.94
CA THR A 3 27.84 32.85 25.10
C THR A 3 26.71 31.85 25.07
N GLY A 4 26.03 31.82 23.94
CA GLY A 4 24.99 30.88 23.64
C GLY A 4 25.55 29.45 23.47
N ASN A 5 24.89 28.52 24.08
CA ASN A 5 25.17 27.10 23.95
C ASN A 5 24.12 26.49 22.99
N GLU A 6 24.42 26.51 21.69
CA GLU A 6 23.66 25.79 20.68
C GLU A 6 24.11 24.31 20.70
N HIS A 7 23.47 23.52 21.52
CA HIS A 7 23.46 22.06 21.33
C HIS A 7 22.18 21.69 20.62
N GLY A 8 22.26 21.73 19.28
CA GLY A 8 21.22 21.20 18.41
C GLY A 8 21.05 19.71 18.66
N ALA A 9 19.87 19.34 19.11
CA ALA A 9 19.41 17.96 19.18
C ALA A 9 19.50 17.34 17.78
N ARG A 10 20.44 16.46 17.55
CA ARG A 10 20.39 15.51 16.43
C ARG A 10 19.24 14.56 16.72
N ALA A 11 18.08 14.85 16.15
CA ALA A 11 17.01 13.90 15.99
C ALA A 11 17.55 12.64 15.30
N GLY A 12 17.08 11.48 15.74
CA GLY A 12 17.48 10.16 15.24
C GLY A 12 17.46 10.09 13.72
N ALA A 13 18.26 9.21 13.13
CA ALA A 13 18.50 9.05 11.71
C ALA A 13 17.18 9.20 10.91
N GLY A 14 16.94 10.41 10.41
CA GLY A 14 15.76 10.76 9.66
C GLY A 14 15.82 9.98 8.37
N GLN A 15 14.80 9.20 8.08
CA GLN A 15 14.50 8.87 6.70
C GLN A 15 14.42 10.21 5.97
N ASP A 16 15.29 10.41 4.98
CA ASP A 16 15.26 11.61 4.15
C ASP A 16 13.84 11.78 3.60
N ALA A 17 13.34 13.02 3.56
CA ALA A 17 12.03 13.29 2.98
C ALA A 17 11.97 12.69 1.56
N PRO A 18 10.85 12.10 1.14
CA PRO A 18 10.76 11.45 -0.16
C PRO A 18 11.02 12.47 -1.28
N LEU A 19 11.78 12.04 -2.28
CA LEU A 19 11.91 12.78 -3.53
C LEU A 19 10.58 12.71 -4.27
N ARG A 20 10.03 13.88 -4.63
CA ARG A 20 8.79 13.99 -5.38
C ARG A 20 9.10 14.31 -6.83
N LEU A 21 8.65 13.43 -7.72
CA LEU A 21 8.72 13.61 -9.16
C LEU A 21 7.31 13.67 -9.73
N SER A 22 7.14 14.39 -10.83
CA SER A 22 5.85 14.51 -11.50
C SER A 22 5.96 14.28 -12.99
N LEU A 23 4.97 13.60 -13.54
CA LEU A 23 4.75 13.41 -14.96
C LEU A 23 3.33 13.81 -15.29
N ALA A 24 3.17 15.00 -15.89
CA ALA A 24 1.87 15.53 -16.26
C ALA A 24 1.67 15.36 -17.77
N LEU A 25 0.52 14.78 -18.15
CA LEU A 25 0.18 14.47 -19.53
C LEU A 25 -1.19 15.07 -19.87
N SER A 26 -1.31 15.73 -21.00
CA SER A 26 -2.58 16.26 -21.48
C SER A 26 -2.75 16.04 -22.96
N ARG A 27 -4.01 15.90 -23.39
CA ARG A 27 -4.31 15.87 -24.84
C ARG A 27 -4.13 17.25 -25.43
N VAL A 28 -3.71 17.31 -26.69
CA VAL A 28 -3.68 18.55 -27.48
C VAL A 28 -5.10 18.98 -27.84
N SER A 29 -5.97 18.02 -28.17
CA SER A 29 -7.39 18.25 -28.44
C SER A 29 -8.24 17.60 -27.35
N GLN A 30 -9.19 18.36 -26.79
CA GLN A 30 -10.12 17.81 -25.82
C GLN A 30 -11.33 17.22 -26.56
N PRO A 31 -11.69 15.94 -26.33
CA PRO A 31 -12.94 15.36 -26.82
C PRO A 31 -14.14 15.91 -26.02
N ASP A 32 -15.34 15.74 -26.55
CA ASP A 32 -16.60 16.14 -25.88
C ASP A 32 -16.75 15.48 -24.50
N ASP A 33 -16.34 14.22 -24.37
CA ASP A 33 -16.20 13.54 -23.08
C ASP A 33 -14.73 13.35 -22.73
N PRO A 34 -14.17 14.15 -21.81
CA PRO A 34 -12.76 14.04 -21.40
C PRO A 34 -12.42 12.71 -20.71
N TYR A 35 -13.43 11.93 -20.34
CA TYR A 35 -13.28 10.65 -19.65
C TYR A 35 -13.40 9.45 -20.59
N ALA A 36 -13.81 9.68 -21.84
CA ALA A 36 -13.85 8.62 -22.83
C ALA A 36 -12.45 8.14 -23.21
N PHE A 37 -12.29 6.83 -23.34
CA PHE A 37 -11.08 6.22 -23.86
C PHE A 37 -10.99 6.42 -25.36
N GLN A 38 -9.84 6.90 -25.81
CA GLN A 38 -9.56 7.10 -27.24
C GLN A 38 -8.33 6.29 -27.64
N PHE A 39 -8.56 5.15 -28.29
CA PHE A 39 -7.50 4.27 -28.77
C PHE A 39 -7.19 4.60 -30.23
N ALA A 40 -6.38 5.64 -30.45
CA ALA A 40 -5.92 6.10 -31.77
C ALA A 40 -4.51 6.68 -31.66
N ALA A 41 -3.89 6.98 -32.79
CA ALA A 41 -2.66 7.77 -32.81
C ALA A 41 -2.97 9.21 -32.37
N GLN A 42 -2.30 9.71 -31.35
CA GLN A 42 -2.54 11.01 -30.75
C GLN A 42 -1.23 11.68 -30.33
N THR A 43 -1.26 13.01 -30.34
CA THR A 43 -0.20 13.84 -29.75
C THR A 43 -0.62 14.27 -28.36
N TYR A 44 0.25 14.07 -27.39
CA TYR A 44 0.09 14.52 -26.01
C TYR A 44 1.11 15.61 -25.70
N LEU A 45 0.72 16.54 -24.84
CA LEU A 45 1.66 17.46 -24.19
C LEU A 45 2.13 16.81 -22.89
N VAL A 46 3.43 16.68 -22.76
CA VAL A 46 4.09 16.02 -21.63
C VAL A 46 4.96 17.03 -20.91
N ARG A 47 4.87 17.06 -19.59
CA ARG A 47 5.77 17.81 -18.72
C ARG A 47 6.32 16.88 -17.65
N ALA A 48 7.62 16.70 -17.61
CA ALA A 48 8.32 15.96 -16.57
C ALA A 48 8.94 16.94 -15.57
N GLY A 49 8.53 16.88 -14.29
CA GLY A 49 8.97 17.78 -13.25
C GLY A 49 8.73 19.25 -13.60
N ASP A 50 9.78 20.07 -13.48
CA ASP A 50 9.75 21.50 -13.78
C ASP A 50 10.11 21.81 -15.24
N SER A 51 10.23 20.80 -16.11
CA SER A 51 10.53 21.01 -17.52
C SER A 51 9.40 21.75 -18.25
N GLY A 52 9.71 22.33 -19.41
CA GLY A 52 8.70 22.87 -20.31
C GLY A 52 7.80 21.76 -20.88
N LEU A 53 6.64 22.19 -21.41
CA LEU A 53 5.76 21.28 -22.15
C LEU A 53 6.43 20.84 -23.45
N ALA A 54 6.43 19.54 -23.72
CA ALA A 54 6.91 18.93 -24.96
C ALA A 54 5.79 18.11 -25.60
N ALA A 55 5.69 18.18 -26.94
CA ALA A 55 4.78 17.33 -27.66
C ALA A 55 5.40 15.93 -27.84
N ALA A 56 4.62 14.89 -27.59
CA ALA A 56 5.02 13.51 -27.79
C ALA A 56 3.87 12.73 -28.47
N GLU A 57 4.23 11.95 -29.48
CA GLU A 57 3.26 11.12 -30.21
C GLU A 57 3.17 9.73 -29.57
N TRP A 58 1.93 9.26 -29.39
CA TRP A 58 1.61 7.93 -28.93
C TRP A 58 0.61 7.26 -29.85
N THR A 59 0.92 6.05 -30.27
CA THR A 59 0.03 5.28 -31.14
C THR A 59 -0.52 4.06 -30.39
N TRP A 60 -1.82 3.96 -30.36
CA TRP A 60 -2.54 2.79 -29.91
C TRP A 60 -2.74 1.83 -31.06
N ASP A 61 -1.72 1.03 -31.36
CA ASP A 61 -1.77 0.02 -32.42
C ASP A 61 -2.12 -1.37 -31.87
N GLN A 62 -2.38 -2.31 -32.79
CA GLN A 62 -2.78 -3.66 -32.45
C GLN A 62 -1.70 -4.41 -31.67
N GLU A 63 -0.43 -4.12 -31.90
CA GLU A 63 0.69 -4.75 -31.16
C GLU A 63 0.65 -4.35 -29.69
N LEU A 64 0.53 -3.05 -29.38
CA LEU A 64 0.41 -2.57 -28.01
C LEU A 64 -0.81 -3.13 -27.32
N LEU A 65 -1.96 -3.13 -27.99
CA LEU A 65 -3.20 -3.68 -27.40
C LEU A 65 -3.05 -5.16 -27.10
N SER A 66 -2.41 -5.93 -27.99
CA SER A 66 -2.10 -7.34 -27.77
C SER A 66 -1.14 -7.54 -26.60
N ASP A 67 -0.11 -6.70 -26.47
CA ASP A 67 0.84 -6.77 -25.35
C ASP A 67 0.14 -6.48 -24.03
N LEU A 68 -0.69 -5.43 -23.95
CA LEU A 68 -1.46 -5.10 -22.75
C LEU A 68 -2.46 -6.20 -22.37
N GLU A 69 -3.07 -6.86 -23.36
CA GLU A 69 -3.91 -8.02 -23.13
C GLU A 69 -3.11 -9.22 -22.63
N THR A 70 -1.92 -9.45 -23.18
CA THR A 70 -1.02 -10.53 -22.74
C THR A 70 -0.56 -10.30 -21.30
N LEU A 71 -0.20 -9.08 -20.92
CA LEU A 71 0.12 -8.74 -19.53
C LEU A 71 -1.00 -9.11 -18.56
N ARG A 72 -2.25 -9.03 -19.01
CA ARG A 72 -3.42 -9.35 -18.20
C ARG A 72 -3.70 -10.85 -18.13
N LEU A 73 -3.64 -11.53 -19.27
CA LEU A 73 -4.06 -12.93 -19.39
C LEU A 73 -2.94 -13.93 -19.15
N ARG A 74 -1.71 -13.52 -19.45
CA ARG A 74 -0.51 -14.38 -19.41
C ARG A 74 0.65 -13.67 -18.69
N PRO A 75 0.48 -13.37 -17.38
CA PRO A 75 1.46 -12.57 -16.63
C PRO A 75 2.82 -13.26 -16.41
N TRP A 76 3.04 -14.43 -16.99
CA TRP A 76 4.31 -15.16 -16.99
C TRP A 76 5.17 -14.93 -18.22
N GLU A 77 4.65 -14.24 -19.24
CA GLU A 77 5.42 -13.91 -20.45
C GLU A 77 6.37 -12.73 -20.17
N ILE A 78 7.63 -12.87 -20.60
CA ILE A 78 8.70 -11.92 -20.27
C ILE A 78 8.79 -10.78 -21.31
N GLU A 79 8.46 -11.05 -22.56
CA GLU A 79 8.67 -10.12 -23.65
C GLU A 79 7.69 -8.92 -23.66
N PRO A 80 6.37 -9.09 -23.40
CA PRO A 80 5.42 -7.98 -23.43
C PRO A 80 5.76 -6.85 -22.45
N PRO A 81 6.15 -7.10 -21.18
CA PRO A 81 6.60 -6.04 -20.28
C PRO A 81 7.76 -5.22 -20.85
N GLN A 82 8.74 -5.88 -21.47
CA GLN A 82 9.91 -5.23 -22.04
C GLN A 82 9.52 -4.35 -23.24
N ARG A 83 8.68 -4.85 -24.17
CA ARG A 83 8.20 -4.08 -25.33
C ARG A 83 7.41 -2.84 -24.90
N VAL A 84 6.47 -3.01 -23.96
CA VAL A 84 5.68 -1.91 -23.44
C VAL A 84 6.57 -0.89 -22.72
N GLY A 85 7.51 -1.35 -21.89
CA GLY A 85 8.44 -0.49 -21.16
C GLY A 85 9.33 0.33 -22.09
N GLU A 86 9.87 -0.29 -23.13
CA GLU A 86 10.68 0.39 -24.14
C GLU A 86 9.85 1.40 -24.96
N ARG A 87 8.60 1.09 -25.25
CA ARG A 87 7.67 1.98 -25.94
C ARG A 87 7.35 3.22 -25.09
N LEU A 88 7.08 3.03 -23.79
CA LEU A 88 6.90 4.13 -22.84
C LEU A 88 8.15 5.00 -22.72
N ARG A 89 9.32 4.39 -22.65
CA ARG A 89 10.59 5.11 -22.65
C ARG A 89 10.78 5.99 -23.91
N ARG A 90 10.46 5.46 -25.10
CA ARG A 90 10.54 6.23 -26.35
C ARG A 90 9.56 7.38 -26.37
N PHE A 91 8.33 7.16 -25.87
CA PHE A 91 7.32 8.21 -25.75
C PHE A 91 7.80 9.37 -24.88
N LEU A 92 8.53 9.08 -23.80
CA LEU A 92 9.10 10.10 -22.92
C LEU A 92 10.40 10.71 -23.44
N ALA A 93 10.96 10.19 -24.53
CA ALA A 93 12.18 10.76 -25.10
C ALA A 93 11.94 12.19 -25.61
N GLY A 94 12.81 13.12 -25.22
CA GLY A 94 12.70 14.53 -25.60
C GLY A 94 11.72 15.37 -24.77
N THR A 95 11.07 14.79 -23.74
CA THR A 95 10.08 15.48 -22.89
C THR A 95 10.65 16.03 -21.58
N GLY A 96 11.98 16.05 -21.40
CA GLY A 96 12.59 16.39 -20.11
C GLY A 96 12.69 15.21 -19.13
N TRP A 97 12.12 14.05 -19.46
CA TRP A 97 12.13 12.88 -18.60
C TRP A 97 13.54 12.40 -18.19
N ALA A 98 14.51 12.53 -19.08
CA ALA A 98 15.90 12.11 -18.80
C ALA A 98 16.49 12.77 -17.53
N LEU A 99 16.10 14.01 -17.21
CA LEU A 99 16.52 14.69 -15.99
C LEU A 99 15.84 14.10 -14.76
N GLU A 100 14.54 13.83 -14.85
CA GLU A 100 13.78 13.23 -13.76
C GLU A 100 14.21 11.77 -13.50
N GLU A 101 14.51 11.01 -14.56
CA GLU A 101 15.10 9.67 -14.46
C GLU A 101 16.45 9.69 -13.74
N HIS A 102 17.31 10.68 -14.04
CA HIS A 102 18.57 10.85 -13.34
C HIS A 102 18.38 11.12 -11.84
N LYS A 103 17.48 12.05 -11.48
CA LYS A 103 17.15 12.36 -10.08
C LYS A 103 16.61 11.12 -9.36
N LEU A 104 15.72 10.36 -10.02
CA LEU A 104 15.14 9.12 -9.49
C LEU A 104 16.24 8.12 -9.15
N LEU A 105 17.17 7.85 -10.09
CA LEU A 105 18.24 6.90 -9.87
C LEU A 105 19.22 7.34 -8.78
N GLU A 106 19.52 8.63 -8.71
CA GLU A 106 20.36 9.20 -7.65
C GLU A 106 19.72 9.01 -6.27
N ALA A 107 18.39 9.23 -6.16
CA ALA A 107 17.65 8.99 -4.93
C ALA A 107 17.64 7.49 -4.55
N VAL A 108 17.43 6.60 -5.51
CA VAL A 108 17.49 5.14 -5.30
C VAL A 108 18.88 4.72 -4.78
N HIS A 109 19.96 5.23 -5.38
CA HIS A 109 21.33 4.96 -4.89
C HIS A 109 21.55 5.44 -3.45
N ARG A 110 20.92 6.54 -3.06
CA ARG A 110 20.98 7.08 -1.70
C ARG A 110 19.98 6.43 -0.73
N ARG A 111 19.18 5.46 -1.20
CA ARG A 111 18.07 4.85 -0.46
C ARG A 111 17.03 5.88 0.03
N GLN A 112 16.87 6.95 -0.71
CA GLN A 112 15.84 7.95 -0.49
C GLN A 112 14.55 7.48 -1.15
N PRO A 113 13.41 7.46 -0.43
CA PRO A 113 12.13 7.11 -1.04
C PRO A 113 11.76 8.06 -2.18
N VAL A 114 11.18 7.52 -3.26
CA VAL A 114 10.74 8.30 -4.43
C VAL A 114 9.25 8.12 -4.65
N ILE A 115 8.54 9.24 -4.80
CA ILE A 115 7.13 9.27 -5.18
C ILE A 115 7.03 9.91 -6.55
N LEU A 116 6.73 9.11 -7.57
CA LEU A 116 6.45 9.60 -8.92
C LEU A 116 4.94 9.74 -9.10
N THR A 117 4.46 10.97 -9.23
CA THR A 117 3.04 11.24 -9.51
C THR A 117 2.81 11.35 -11.02
N VAL A 118 1.99 10.45 -11.55
CA VAL A 118 1.53 10.47 -12.94
C VAL A 118 0.13 11.08 -12.97
N SER A 119 -0.01 12.23 -13.61
CA SER A 119 -1.29 12.92 -13.77
C SER A 119 -1.66 13.09 -15.24
N SER A 120 -2.92 12.90 -15.59
CA SER A 120 -3.37 13.05 -16.97
C SER A 120 -4.82 13.51 -17.06
N THR A 121 -5.10 14.36 -18.06
CA THR A 121 -6.47 14.66 -18.50
C THR A 121 -7.00 13.63 -19.52
N ALA A 122 -6.17 12.68 -19.95
CA ALA A 122 -6.51 11.64 -20.91
C ALA A 122 -6.72 10.31 -20.19
N ALA A 123 -7.96 9.82 -20.17
CA ALA A 123 -8.34 8.60 -19.43
C ALA A 123 -7.58 7.35 -19.88
N GLU A 124 -7.30 7.23 -21.18
CA GLU A 124 -6.58 6.10 -21.78
C GLU A 124 -5.14 5.95 -21.24
N LEU A 125 -4.49 7.05 -20.87
CA LEU A 125 -3.12 7.00 -20.35
C LEU A 125 -3.01 6.34 -18.97
N TYR A 126 -4.11 6.25 -18.23
CA TYR A 126 -4.16 5.49 -16.97
C TYR A 126 -4.26 3.98 -17.18
N ALA A 127 -4.60 3.53 -18.40
CA ALA A 127 -4.53 2.11 -18.75
C ALA A 127 -3.09 1.64 -18.96
N LEU A 128 -2.15 2.55 -19.25
CA LEU A 128 -0.75 2.21 -19.42
C LEU A 128 -0.08 1.91 -18.07
N PRO A 129 0.68 0.81 -18.00
CA PRO A 129 1.45 0.47 -16.80
C PRO A 129 2.75 1.29 -16.77
N TRP A 130 2.67 2.53 -16.28
CA TRP A 130 3.82 3.43 -16.18
C TRP A 130 4.97 2.87 -15.35
N GLU A 131 4.69 1.92 -14.48
CA GLU A 131 5.68 1.13 -13.73
C GLU A 131 6.68 0.42 -14.66
N LEU A 132 6.27 0.11 -15.89
CA LEU A 132 7.11 -0.54 -16.89
C LEU A 132 8.05 0.42 -17.63
N VAL A 133 7.99 1.73 -17.43
CA VAL A 133 8.99 2.63 -18.06
C VAL A 133 10.38 2.06 -17.81
N SER A 134 11.10 1.74 -18.92
CA SER A 134 12.40 1.10 -18.85
C SER A 134 13.50 2.13 -18.65
N HIS A 135 14.38 1.89 -17.70
CA HIS A 135 15.59 2.70 -17.52
C HIS A 135 16.53 2.55 -18.73
N ARG A 136 17.03 3.68 -19.24
CA ARG A 136 17.79 3.73 -20.49
C ARG A 136 19.05 2.85 -20.50
N ALA A 137 19.80 2.80 -19.40
CA ALA A 137 21.09 2.11 -19.37
C ALA A 137 20.97 0.62 -19.02
N THR A 138 19.99 0.23 -18.19
CA THR A 138 19.88 -1.14 -17.66
C THR A 138 18.73 -1.93 -18.27
N GLY A 139 17.75 -1.26 -18.87
CA GLY A 139 16.49 -1.87 -19.30
C GLY A 139 15.55 -2.26 -18.16
N GLN A 140 15.95 -2.06 -16.90
CA GLN A 140 15.14 -2.36 -15.73
C GLN A 140 13.93 -1.41 -15.66
N HIS A 141 12.79 -1.91 -15.22
CA HIS A 141 11.58 -1.11 -15.07
C HIS A 141 11.63 -0.26 -13.80
N ILE A 142 11.16 1.00 -13.90
CA ILE A 142 11.17 1.91 -12.73
C ILE A 142 10.33 1.38 -11.54
N GLY A 143 9.28 0.61 -11.81
CA GLY A 143 8.45 -0.01 -10.78
C GLY A 143 9.13 -1.18 -10.06
N GLU A 144 10.27 -1.69 -10.55
CA GLU A 144 11.08 -2.72 -9.90
C GLU A 144 12.19 -2.12 -9.02
N LEU A 145 12.40 -0.80 -9.12
CA LEU A 145 13.41 -0.13 -8.32
C LEU A 145 12.96 -0.06 -6.85
N PRO A 146 13.89 -0.29 -5.91
CA PRO A 146 13.56 -0.21 -4.50
C PRO A 146 13.15 1.21 -4.10
N ASP A 147 12.25 1.31 -3.12
CA ASP A 147 11.80 2.58 -2.55
C ASP A 147 11.12 3.54 -3.54
N VAL A 148 10.69 3.06 -4.72
CA VAL A 148 9.98 3.85 -5.74
C VAL A 148 8.50 3.48 -5.73
N VAL A 149 7.62 4.45 -5.55
CA VAL A 149 6.17 4.29 -5.71
C VAL A 149 5.64 5.20 -6.81
N LEU A 150 4.78 4.65 -7.67
CA LEU A 150 3.99 5.42 -8.61
C LEU A 150 2.62 5.71 -8.01
N ARG A 151 2.21 6.97 -8.12
CA ARG A 151 0.92 7.48 -7.68
C ARG A 151 0.20 8.09 -8.89
N TYR A 152 -1.05 7.72 -9.06
CA TYR A 152 -1.88 8.20 -10.16
C TYR A 152 -2.85 9.25 -9.64
N GLU A 153 -2.90 10.40 -10.29
CA GLU A 153 -3.74 11.52 -9.89
C GLU A 153 -4.53 12.05 -11.09
N TRP A 154 -5.85 12.22 -10.91
CA TRP A 154 -6.66 12.95 -11.86
C TRP A 154 -6.61 14.46 -11.49
N PRO A 155 -6.22 15.35 -12.42
CA PRO A 155 -5.94 16.76 -12.09
C PRO A 155 -7.09 17.52 -11.44
N ASP A 156 -8.34 17.25 -11.86
CA ASP A 156 -9.54 17.98 -11.41
C ASP A 156 -10.31 17.22 -10.32
N THR A 157 -9.59 16.49 -9.46
CA THR A 157 -10.22 15.73 -8.38
C THR A 157 -10.82 16.67 -7.33
N GLN A 158 -12.07 16.42 -6.94
CA GLN A 158 -12.70 17.18 -5.87
C GLN A 158 -11.97 16.96 -4.55
N THR A 159 -11.66 18.09 -3.86
CA THR A 159 -11.10 18.03 -2.52
C THR A 159 -12.24 18.05 -1.52
N ILE A 160 -12.44 16.95 -0.81
CA ILE A 160 -13.43 16.88 0.26
C ILE A 160 -12.75 17.18 1.59
N ARG A 161 -13.34 18.10 2.36
CA ARG A 161 -12.85 18.38 3.70
C ARG A 161 -12.98 17.13 4.57
N GLU A 162 -11.86 16.61 5.02
CA GLU A 162 -11.82 15.41 5.86
C GLU A 162 -12.47 15.67 7.21
N ARG A 163 -13.20 14.68 7.70
CA ARG A 163 -13.62 14.63 9.08
C ARG A 163 -12.51 13.92 9.87
N PRO A 164 -11.92 14.53 10.91
CA PRO A 164 -10.94 13.86 11.74
C PRO A 164 -11.52 12.54 12.28
N VAL A 165 -10.91 11.43 11.94
CA VAL A 165 -11.31 10.11 12.42
C VAL A 165 -10.29 9.67 13.47
N GLU A 166 -10.63 9.85 14.74
CA GLU A 166 -9.71 9.48 15.84
C GLU A 166 -9.40 7.97 15.87
N ARG A 167 -10.36 7.13 15.48
CA ARG A 167 -10.24 5.68 15.37
C ARG A 167 -11.10 5.20 14.22
N GLY A 168 -10.51 5.18 13.02
CA GLY A 168 -11.16 4.58 11.88
C GLY A 168 -11.17 3.05 11.99
N ARG A 169 -12.20 2.42 11.44
CA ARG A 169 -12.30 0.95 11.37
C ARG A 169 -11.92 0.45 9.99
N ILE A 170 -11.56 -0.83 9.94
CA ILE A 170 -11.39 -1.58 8.70
C ILE A 170 -12.67 -2.37 8.47
N LEU A 171 -13.29 -2.21 7.30
CA LEU A 171 -14.37 -3.08 6.82
C LEU A 171 -13.84 -3.93 5.69
N LEU A 172 -13.81 -5.25 5.88
CA LEU A 172 -13.57 -6.21 4.80
C LEU A 172 -14.93 -6.66 4.24
N ALA A 173 -15.24 -6.28 3.02
CA ALA A 173 -16.44 -6.69 2.32
C ALA A 173 -16.07 -7.59 1.14
N TRP A 174 -16.60 -8.82 1.12
CA TRP A 174 -16.25 -9.78 0.07
C TRP A 174 -17.47 -10.39 -0.60
N SER A 175 -17.31 -10.73 -1.87
CA SER A 175 -18.32 -11.41 -2.67
C SER A 175 -17.69 -12.57 -3.45
N ALA A 176 -18.32 -13.73 -3.39
CA ALA A 176 -18.01 -14.88 -4.22
C ALA A 176 -18.89 -14.95 -5.49
N ALA A 177 -19.61 -13.87 -5.81
CA ALA A 177 -20.34 -13.74 -7.06
C ALA A 177 -19.33 -13.79 -8.23
N GLY A 178 -19.50 -14.74 -9.12
CA GLY A 178 -18.55 -14.99 -10.21
C GLY A 178 -17.42 -15.99 -9.90
N GLY A 179 -17.32 -16.50 -8.67
CA GLY A 179 -16.33 -17.51 -8.28
C GLY A 179 -15.82 -17.40 -6.86
N ALA A 180 -15.00 -18.36 -6.42
CA ALA A 180 -14.40 -18.35 -5.09
C ALA A 180 -13.35 -17.25 -4.96
N VAL A 181 -13.32 -16.61 -3.78
CA VAL A 181 -12.30 -15.61 -3.41
C VAL A 181 -11.59 -16.04 -2.10
N PRO A 182 -10.32 -15.68 -1.88
CA PRO A 182 -9.56 -16.09 -0.69
C PRO A 182 -9.94 -15.26 0.56
N ALA A 183 -11.24 -15.19 0.87
CA ALA A 183 -11.76 -14.35 1.97
C ALA A 183 -11.17 -14.74 3.32
N ALA A 184 -11.02 -16.05 3.60
CA ALA A 184 -10.46 -16.54 4.85
C ALA A 184 -9.02 -16.07 5.08
N ASP A 185 -8.20 -16.05 4.03
CA ASP A 185 -6.81 -15.57 4.10
C ASP A 185 -6.74 -14.06 4.37
N HIS A 186 -7.62 -13.26 3.73
CA HIS A 186 -7.70 -11.82 3.97
C HIS A 186 -8.18 -11.50 5.38
N ILE A 187 -9.22 -12.20 5.86
CA ILE A 187 -9.72 -12.08 7.25
C ILE A 187 -8.58 -12.40 8.24
N ALA A 188 -7.87 -13.50 8.02
CA ALA A 188 -6.76 -13.91 8.89
C ALA A 188 -5.63 -12.89 8.89
N ALA A 189 -5.26 -12.33 7.73
CA ALA A 189 -4.22 -11.31 7.61
C ALA A 189 -4.57 -10.03 8.36
N ILE A 190 -5.80 -9.51 8.18
CA ILE A 190 -6.27 -8.30 8.86
C ILE A 190 -6.39 -8.55 10.36
N ALA A 191 -7.05 -9.63 10.77
CA ALA A 191 -7.24 -9.97 12.18
C ALA A 191 -5.90 -10.19 12.90
N GLY A 192 -4.93 -10.85 12.24
CA GLY A 192 -3.58 -11.06 12.78
C GLY A 192 -2.83 -9.74 13.01
N ALA A 193 -2.83 -8.82 12.04
CA ALA A 193 -2.21 -7.52 12.16
C ALA A 193 -2.91 -6.66 13.24
N CYS A 194 -4.24 -6.66 13.28
CA CYS A 194 -5.02 -5.95 14.28
C CYS A 194 -4.78 -6.50 15.70
N SER A 195 -4.78 -7.83 15.88
CA SER A 195 -4.52 -8.46 17.17
C SER A 195 -3.13 -8.13 17.69
N ALA A 196 -2.10 -8.20 16.84
CA ALA A 196 -0.73 -7.89 17.23
C ALA A 196 -0.54 -6.43 17.69
N THR A 197 -1.31 -5.49 17.14
CA THR A 197 -1.27 -4.07 17.51
C THR A 197 -2.37 -3.65 18.47
N GLN A 198 -3.26 -4.56 18.83
CA GLN A 198 -4.49 -4.26 19.59
C GLN A 198 -5.37 -3.21 18.89
N TYR A 199 -5.31 -3.16 17.55
CA TYR A 199 -6.23 -2.38 16.77
C TYR A 199 -7.61 -3.05 16.77
N PRO A 200 -8.70 -2.30 16.98
CA PRO A 200 -10.02 -2.92 17.10
C PRO A 200 -10.46 -3.54 15.77
N PHE A 201 -10.71 -4.83 15.78
CA PHE A 201 -11.27 -5.57 14.66
C PHE A 201 -12.14 -6.72 15.21
N ASP A 202 -13.41 -6.70 14.87
CA ASP A 202 -14.40 -7.69 15.26
C ASP A 202 -14.95 -8.37 14.00
N ARG A 203 -14.80 -9.69 13.91
CA ARG A 203 -15.18 -10.42 12.69
C ARG A 203 -16.67 -10.34 12.38
N ASP A 204 -17.53 -10.33 13.39
CA ASP A 204 -18.99 -10.30 13.21
C ASP A 204 -19.47 -8.92 12.73
N ARG A 205 -18.72 -7.88 13.05
CA ARG A 205 -19.03 -6.49 12.72
C ARG A 205 -18.24 -5.94 11.54
N ASP A 206 -16.97 -6.32 11.43
CA ASP A 206 -16.01 -5.73 10.50
C ASP A 206 -15.75 -6.58 9.24
N VAL A 207 -16.46 -7.73 9.13
CA VAL A 207 -16.45 -8.57 7.94
C VAL A 207 -17.87 -8.68 7.38
N LEU A 208 -18.04 -8.20 6.15
CA LEU A 208 -19.29 -8.28 5.40
C LEU A 208 -19.17 -9.35 4.33
N ALA A 209 -19.76 -10.51 4.62
CA ALA A 209 -19.77 -11.65 3.69
C ALA A 209 -20.87 -11.50 2.64
N HIS A 210 -20.62 -11.98 1.43
CA HIS A 210 -21.58 -11.95 0.32
C HIS A 210 -22.14 -10.54 0.09
N VAL A 211 -21.24 -9.56 0.01
CA VAL A 211 -21.60 -8.14 -0.03
C VAL A 211 -22.44 -7.81 -1.25
N SER A 212 -23.56 -7.11 -1.01
CA SER A 212 -24.39 -6.42 -2.02
C SER A 212 -24.22 -4.91 -1.89
N CYS A 213 -24.76 -4.15 -2.86
CA CYS A 213 -24.78 -2.69 -2.79
C CYS A 213 -25.48 -2.19 -1.53
N GLU A 214 -26.62 -2.77 -1.20
CA GLU A 214 -27.45 -2.37 -0.07
C GLU A 214 -26.79 -2.71 1.26
N SER A 215 -26.23 -3.92 1.39
CA SER A 215 -25.53 -4.33 2.61
C SER A 215 -24.27 -3.51 2.86
N LEU A 216 -23.54 -3.13 1.80
CA LEU A 216 -22.37 -2.26 1.91
C LEU A 216 -22.76 -0.87 2.42
N VAL A 217 -23.78 -0.25 1.81
CA VAL A 217 -24.24 1.09 2.20
C VAL A 217 -24.81 1.07 3.61
N ALA A 218 -25.59 0.04 3.97
CA ALA A 218 -26.13 -0.12 5.32
C ALA A 218 -25.01 -0.22 6.38
N ALA A 219 -23.96 -1.02 6.13
CA ALA A 219 -22.83 -1.15 7.03
C ALA A 219 -22.07 0.17 7.24
N LEU A 220 -21.88 0.96 6.17
CA LEU A 220 -21.22 2.27 6.23
C LEU A 220 -22.08 3.28 7.03
N HIS A 221 -23.38 3.35 6.78
CA HIS A 221 -24.31 4.20 7.54
C HIS A 221 -24.38 3.81 9.02
N GLU A 222 -24.44 2.53 9.33
CA GLU A 222 -24.43 2.05 10.70
C GLU A 222 -23.16 2.44 11.45
N ALA A 223 -22.01 2.31 10.78
CA ALA A 223 -20.72 2.71 11.33
C ALA A 223 -20.68 4.22 11.64
N ASP A 224 -21.21 5.06 10.74
CA ASP A 224 -21.27 6.51 10.93
C ASP A 224 -22.25 6.90 12.06
N ALA A 225 -23.43 6.27 12.11
CA ALA A 225 -24.43 6.48 13.15
C ALA A 225 -23.89 6.12 14.56
N ARG A 226 -23.08 5.08 14.65
CA ARG A 226 -22.41 4.66 15.90
C ARG A 226 -21.16 5.47 16.25
N ARG A 227 -20.85 6.54 15.49
CA ARG A 227 -19.64 7.37 15.64
C ARG A 227 -18.34 6.57 15.63
N SER A 228 -18.33 5.47 14.88
CA SER A 228 -17.17 4.60 14.67
C SER A 228 -17.00 4.33 13.16
N PRO A 229 -16.67 5.39 12.40
CA PRO A 229 -16.68 5.34 10.95
C PRO A 229 -15.63 4.38 10.39
N ILE A 230 -15.91 3.88 9.19
CA ILE A 230 -14.97 3.10 8.41
C ILE A 230 -13.95 4.05 7.78
N SER A 231 -12.66 3.85 8.03
CA SER A 231 -11.58 4.59 7.35
C SER A 231 -10.91 3.76 6.25
N VAL A 232 -10.94 2.44 6.35
CA VAL A 232 -10.43 1.55 5.31
C VAL A 232 -11.54 0.59 4.88
N LEU A 233 -11.92 0.64 3.61
CA LEU A 233 -12.80 -0.33 2.98
C LEU A 233 -11.98 -1.25 2.09
N HIS A 234 -11.97 -2.55 2.40
CA HIS A 234 -11.34 -3.57 1.58
C HIS A 234 -12.41 -4.39 0.86
N LEU A 235 -12.52 -4.18 -0.45
CA LEU A 235 -13.42 -4.93 -1.33
C LEU A 235 -12.65 -6.10 -1.96
N LEU A 236 -13.12 -7.32 -1.71
CA LEU A 236 -12.57 -8.55 -2.28
C LEU A 236 -13.64 -9.24 -3.11
N CYS A 237 -13.52 -9.20 -4.42
CA CYS A 237 -14.50 -9.74 -5.34
C CYS A 237 -13.89 -10.02 -6.71
N HIS A 238 -14.68 -10.55 -7.63
CA HIS A 238 -14.28 -10.65 -9.02
C HIS A 238 -14.61 -9.36 -9.79
N GLY A 239 -13.83 -9.10 -10.83
CA GLY A 239 -14.21 -8.14 -11.85
C GLY A 239 -15.08 -8.81 -12.91
N ALA A 240 -16.04 -8.08 -13.45
CA ALA A 240 -16.94 -8.55 -14.51
C ALA A 240 -17.19 -7.48 -15.56
N ALA A 241 -17.39 -7.91 -16.80
CA ALA A 241 -17.78 -7.00 -17.88
C ALA A 241 -19.25 -6.59 -17.74
N VAL A 242 -19.56 -5.31 -18.02
CA VAL A 242 -20.92 -4.75 -18.09
C VAL A 242 -21.02 -3.97 -19.40
N GLY A 243 -21.61 -4.57 -20.44
CA GLY A 243 -21.59 -3.96 -21.76
C GLY A 243 -20.16 -3.59 -22.19
N PRO A 244 -19.89 -2.33 -22.55
CA PRO A 244 -18.54 -1.88 -22.88
C PRO A 244 -17.68 -1.57 -21.64
N THR A 245 -18.24 -1.61 -20.44
CA THR A 245 -17.55 -1.23 -19.19
C THR A 245 -17.19 -2.45 -18.34
N PHE A 246 -16.41 -2.20 -17.29
CA PHE A 246 -16.00 -3.20 -16.34
C PHE A 246 -16.42 -2.77 -14.93
N GLY A 247 -16.89 -3.71 -14.14
CA GLY A 247 -17.35 -3.45 -12.80
C GLY A 247 -16.95 -4.56 -11.81
N LEU A 248 -17.46 -4.46 -10.61
CA LEU A 248 -17.26 -5.42 -9.53
C LEU A 248 -18.47 -6.34 -9.42
N ALA A 249 -18.23 -7.65 -9.38
CA ALA A 249 -19.26 -8.65 -9.19
C ALA A 249 -19.61 -8.77 -7.72
N LEU A 250 -20.71 -8.16 -7.31
CA LEU A 250 -21.24 -8.24 -5.96
C LEU A 250 -22.43 -9.21 -5.92
N SER A 251 -22.78 -9.65 -4.73
CA SER A 251 -23.96 -10.49 -4.51
C SER A 251 -25.23 -9.68 -4.78
N SER A 252 -26.23 -10.31 -5.36
CA SER A 252 -27.54 -9.68 -5.57
C SER A 252 -28.45 -9.95 -4.36
N ASN A 253 -29.31 -8.98 -4.07
CA ASN A 253 -30.42 -9.16 -3.13
C ASN A 253 -31.69 -9.63 -3.83
N SER A 254 -31.67 -9.72 -5.16
CA SER A 254 -32.80 -10.25 -5.91
C SER A 254 -32.83 -11.78 -5.83
N PRO A 255 -33.98 -12.41 -5.58
CA PRO A 255 -34.09 -13.86 -5.57
C PRO A 255 -33.85 -14.49 -6.94
N ASP A 256 -34.00 -13.71 -8.02
CA ASP A 256 -33.86 -14.18 -9.41
C ASP A 256 -32.41 -13.99 -9.95
N GLU A 257 -31.56 -13.23 -9.26
CA GLU A 257 -30.20 -12.94 -9.69
C GLU A 257 -29.20 -13.28 -8.57
N THR A 258 -28.12 -13.97 -8.90
CA THR A 258 -27.06 -14.28 -7.94
C THR A 258 -25.94 -13.24 -7.95
N VAL A 259 -25.82 -12.45 -9.01
CA VAL A 259 -24.70 -11.51 -9.24
C VAL A 259 -25.25 -10.18 -9.71
N THR A 260 -24.82 -9.11 -9.06
CA THR A 260 -25.00 -7.73 -9.54
C THR A 260 -23.64 -7.16 -9.91
N VAL A 261 -23.45 -6.72 -11.16
CA VAL A 261 -22.21 -6.08 -11.58
C VAL A 261 -22.32 -4.57 -11.38
N VAL A 262 -21.42 -4.02 -10.57
CA VAL A 262 -21.41 -2.61 -10.15
C VAL A 262 -20.26 -1.90 -10.84
N ASP A 263 -20.56 -1.01 -11.76
CA ASP A 263 -19.58 -0.21 -12.49
C ASP A 263 -19.00 0.96 -11.66
N GLY A 264 -17.99 1.65 -12.21
CA GLY A 264 -17.33 2.78 -11.54
C GLY A 264 -18.29 3.90 -11.15
N PRO A 265 -19.18 4.41 -12.06
CA PRO A 265 -20.17 5.43 -11.74
C PRO A 265 -21.11 5.02 -10.60
N ARG A 266 -21.60 3.79 -10.62
CA ARG A 266 -22.48 3.29 -9.57
C ARG A 266 -21.77 3.16 -8.22
N LEU A 267 -20.56 2.59 -8.20
CA LEU A 267 -19.78 2.48 -6.97
C LEU A 267 -19.43 3.87 -6.41
N ARG A 268 -19.15 4.84 -7.30
CA ARG A 268 -18.97 6.25 -6.92
C ARG A 268 -20.20 6.80 -6.19
N GLN A 269 -21.40 6.61 -6.73
CA GLN A 269 -22.63 7.06 -6.08
C GLN A 269 -22.80 6.48 -4.67
N LEU A 270 -22.46 5.19 -4.50
CA LEU A 270 -22.58 4.49 -3.22
C LEU A 270 -21.57 5.00 -2.18
N LEU A 271 -20.34 5.30 -2.57
CA LEU A 271 -19.25 5.64 -1.64
C LEU A 271 -19.02 7.15 -1.46
N ALA A 272 -19.46 8.01 -2.37
CA ALA A 272 -19.28 9.46 -2.28
C ALA A 272 -19.78 10.08 -0.97
N PRO A 273 -20.93 9.66 -0.37
CA PRO A 273 -21.38 10.18 0.92
C PRO A 273 -20.40 9.96 2.08
N PHE A 274 -19.56 8.92 1.97
CA PHE A 274 -18.60 8.53 3.00
C PHE A 274 -17.16 9.00 2.70
N ALA A 275 -16.94 9.77 1.63
CA ALA A 275 -15.59 10.19 1.20
C ALA A 275 -14.86 11.05 2.25
N SER A 276 -15.57 11.70 3.16
CA SER A 276 -14.96 12.46 4.27
C SER A 276 -14.35 11.57 5.38
N THR A 277 -14.74 10.31 5.47
CA THR A 277 -14.28 9.36 6.49
C THR A 277 -13.44 8.23 5.91
N LEU A 278 -13.73 7.83 4.66
CA LEU A 278 -12.96 6.81 3.95
C LEU A 278 -11.59 7.37 3.51
N GLN A 279 -10.54 6.91 4.17
CA GLN A 279 -9.16 7.32 3.86
C GLN A 279 -8.53 6.43 2.78
N LEU A 280 -8.95 5.16 2.73
CA LEU A 280 -8.44 4.18 1.77
C LEU A 280 -9.54 3.21 1.34
N VAL A 281 -9.67 3.03 0.04
CA VAL A 281 -10.42 1.92 -0.55
C VAL A 281 -9.45 0.98 -1.24
N VAL A 282 -9.43 -0.28 -0.81
CA VAL A 282 -8.63 -1.35 -1.43
C VAL A 282 -9.57 -2.20 -2.26
N ILE A 283 -9.28 -2.33 -3.55
CA ILE A 283 -10.03 -3.20 -4.48
C ILE A 283 -9.11 -4.33 -4.90
N SER A 284 -9.27 -5.48 -4.27
CA SER A 284 -8.54 -6.70 -4.58
C SER A 284 -9.39 -7.60 -5.46
N ALA A 285 -8.99 -7.74 -6.72
CA ALA A 285 -9.63 -8.67 -7.64
C ALA A 285 -8.78 -9.93 -7.76
N CYS A 286 -9.41 -11.08 -7.53
CA CYS A 286 -8.78 -12.39 -7.76
C CYS A 286 -8.99 -12.81 -9.22
N ASP A 287 -8.09 -13.66 -9.72
CA ASP A 287 -8.17 -14.21 -11.07
C ASP A 287 -9.39 -15.14 -11.17
N GLY A 288 -10.50 -14.62 -11.68
CA GLY A 288 -11.77 -15.32 -11.85
C GLY A 288 -12.14 -15.60 -13.30
N GLY A 289 -11.27 -15.30 -14.25
CA GLY A 289 -11.44 -15.66 -15.66
C GLY A 289 -12.40 -14.78 -16.46
N ASN A 290 -12.91 -13.67 -15.92
CA ASN A 290 -13.73 -12.73 -16.67
C ASN A 290 -12.87 -11.69 -17.39
N ILE A 291 -12.82 -11.82 -18.71
CA ILE A 291 -12.04 -11.01 -19.64
C ILE A 291 -12.84 -9.78 -20.02
N GLY A 292 -12.71 -8.67 -19.27
CA GLY A 292 -13.25 -7.38 -19.69
C GLY A 292 -12.43 -6.76 -20.83
N ALA A 293 -13.01 -5.83 -21.60
CA ALA A 293 -12.28 -5.08 -22.61
C ALA A 293 -11.16 -4.22 -22.02
N LEU A 294 -10.09 -4.02 -22.77
CA LEU A 294 -8.84 -3.40 -22.30
C LEU A 294 -9.03 -1.98 -21.73
N GLY A 295 -9.95 -1.19 -22.23
CA GLY A 295 -10.27 0.15 -21.75
C GLY A 295 -11.16 0.23 -20.51
N ASN A 296 -11.67 -0.90 -20.02
CA ASN A 296 -12.74 -0.95 -19.01
C ASN A 296 -12.34 -1.78 -17.77
N GLN A 297 -11.11 -1.64 -17.31
CA GLN A 297 -10.57 -2.42 -16.19
C GLN A 297 -10.91 -1.79 -14.83
N LEU A 298 -10.59 -2.50 -13.74
CA LEU A 298 -10.70 -2.00 -12.37
C LEU A 298 -10.00 -0.66 -12.16
N GLY A 299 -9.01 -0.30 -12.98
CA GLY A 299 -8.41 1.01 -13.03
C GLY A 299 -9.43 2.13 -13.27
N SER A 300 -10.45 1.91 -14.11
CA SER A 300 -11.51 2.89 -14.33
C SER A 300 -12.45 3.03 -13.12
N VAL A 301 -12.69 1.95 -12.38
CA VAL A 301 -13.40 2.01 -11.08
C VAL A 301 -12.59 2.84 -10.08
N ALA A 302 -11.29 2.61 -9.97
CA ALA A 302 -10.42 3.39 -9.09
C ALA A 302 -10.41 4.87 -9.46
N GLN A 303 -10.35 5.20 -10.76
CA GLN A 303 -10.45 6.58 -11.24
C GLN A 303 -11.79 7.23 -10.86
N ALA A 304 -12.91 6.52 -11.06
CA ALA A 304 -14.24 7.04 -10.73
C ALA A 304 -14.35 7.38 -9.24
N LEU A 305 -13.80 6.54 -8.38
CA LEU A 305 -13.76 6.76 -6.93
C LEU A 305 -12.83 7.90 -6.55
N HIS A 306 -11.63 7.94 -7.10
CA HIS A 306 -10.66 8.99 -6.83
C HIS A 306 -11.21 10.37 -7.25
N ARG A 307 -11.82 10.46 -8.42
CA ARG A 307 -12.50 11.68 -8.91
C ARG A 307 -13.66 12.13 -8.03
N ALA A 308 -14.34 11.20 -7.36
CA ALA A 308 -15.41 11.51 -6.40
C ALA A 308 -14.90 12.14 -5.10
N GLY A 309 -13.59 12.27 -4.94
CA GLY A 309 -12.97 12.85 -3.76
C GLY A 309 -12.49 11.85 -2.72
N LEU A 310 -12.56 10.53 -2.99
CA LEU A 310 -11.91 9.58 -2.09
C LEU A 310 -10.40 9.84 -2.07
N ARG A 311 -9.83 9.87 -0.87
CA ARG A 311 -8.44 10.27 -0.65
C ARG A 311 -7.45 9.34 -1.35
N SER A 312 -7.63 8.05 -1.14
CA SER A 312 -6.74 7.04 -1.73
C SER A 312 -7.54 5.81 -2.16
N VAL A 313 -7.21 5.28 -3.33
CA VAL A 313 -7.74 4.03 -3.85
C VAL A 313 -6.58 3.16 -4.32
N LEU A 314 -6.43 1.98 -3.72
CA LEU A 314 -5.49 0.96 -4.16
C LEU A 314 -6.27 -0.13 -4.88
N ALA A 315 -6.07 -0.27 -6.17
CA ALA A 315 -6.82 -1.22 -7.00
C ALA A 315 -5.90 -2.10 -7.83
N SER A 316 -6.40 -3.27 -8.19
CA SER A 316 -5.70 -4.16 -9.13
C SER A 316 -6.06 -3.77 -10.56
N ARG A 317 -5.07 -3.32 -11.33
CA ARG A 317 -5.19 -3.03 -12.77
C ARG A 317 -5.34 -4.31 -13.58
N PHE A 318 -4.63 -5.34 -13.19
CA PHE A 318 -4.67 -6.70 -13.75
C PHE A 318 -5.17 -7.68 -12.70
N PRO A 319 -5.70 -8.84 -13.11
CA PRO A 319 -6.09 -9.88 -12.16
C PRO A 319 -4.91 -10.28 -11.28
N LEU A 320 -5.10 -10.26 -9.96
CA LEU A 320 -4.14 -10.80 -9.01
C LEU A 320 -4.30 -12.32 -8.94
N SER A 321 -3.18 -13.03 -8.87
CA SER A 321 -3.24 -14.44 -8.47
C SER A 321 -3.79 -14.60 -7.05
N ILE A 322 -4.34 -15.77 -6.72
CA ILE A 322 -4.81 -16.07 -5.35
C ILE A 322 -3.66 -15.85 -4.33
N THR A 323 -2.45 -16.29 -4.71
CA THR A 323 -1.25 -16.08 -3.88
C THR A 323 -0.89 -14.60 -3.78
N GLY A 324 -1.00 -13.83 -4.87
CA GLY A 324 -0.78 -12.39 -4.89
C GLY A 324 -1.78 -11.64 -4.02
N ALA A 325 -3.07 -11.96 -4.13
CA ALA A 325 -4.11 -11.34 -3.32
C ALA A 325 -3.89 -11.57 -1.81
N ARG A 326 -3.50 -12.79 -1.42
CA ARG A 326 -3.15 -13.13 -0.03
C ARG A 326 -1.94 -12.34 0.45
N LYS A 327 -0.87 -12.26 -0.35
CA LYS A 327 0.33 -11.49 -0.02
C LYS A 327 0.04 -10.00 0.08
N LEU A 328 -0.79 -9.46 -0.81
CA LEU A 328 -1.27 -8.08 -0.73
C LEU A 328 -1.87 -7.78 0.64
N ALA A 329 -2.84 -8.57 1.09
CA ALA A 329 -3.48 -8.34 2.37
C ALA A 329 -2.50 -8.46 3.55
N GLN A 330 -1.66 -9.50 3.57
CA GLN A 330 -0.68 -9.71 4.64
C GLN A 330 0.32 -8.55 4.74
N GLU A 331 0.90 -8.15 3.60
CA GLU A 331 1.93 -7.11 3.58
C GLU A 331 1.35 -5.72 3.81
N LEU A 332 0.22 -5.38 3.18
CA LEU A 332 -0.43 -4.08 3.34
C LEU A 332 -0.80 -3.80 4.80
N TYR A 333 -1.53 -4.71 5.44
CA TYR A 333 -1.94 -4.51 6.82
C TYR A 333 -0.79 -4.68 7.81
N GLY A 334 0.19 -5.51 7.50
CA GLY A 334 1.45 -5.58 8.23
C GLY A 334 2.21 -4.25 8.19
N ALA A 335 2.33 -3.63 7.02
CA ALA A 335 2.97 -2.33 6.83
C ALA A 335 2.22 -1.22 7.59
N LEU A 336 0.92 -1.11 7.36
CA LEU A 336 0.10 -0.03 7.95
C LEU A 336 -0.02 -0.13 9.48
N LEU A 337 -0.19 -1.34 10.03
CA LEU A 337 -0.47 -1.55 11.45
C LEU A 337 0.75 -1.92 12.28
N LEU A 338 1.62 -2.83 11.81
CA LEU A 338 2.77 -3.30 12.59
C LEU A 338 3.99 -2.40 12.42
N ARG A 339 4.26 -1.95 11.19
CA ARG A 339 5.41 -1.09 10.90
C ARG A 339 5.08 0.39 10.90
N HIS A 340 3.79 0.74 10.96
CA HIS A 340 3.27 2.12 10.93
C HIS A 340 3.77 2.93 9.73
N GLU A 341 3.93 2.26 8.61
CA GLU A 341 4.33 2.88 7.36
C GLU A 341 3.23 3.81 6.83
N THR A 342 3.62 4.78 6.03
CA THR A 342 2.67 5.53 5.21
C THR A 342 2.07 4.62 4.15
N LEU A 343 0.97 5.02 3.54
CA LEU A 343 0.34 4.23 2.47
C LEU A 343 1.31 4.01 1.30
N GLU A 344 2.06 5.04 0.94
CA GLU A 344 3.05 5.00 -0.13
C GLU A 344 4.14 3.97 0.17
N ALA A 345 4.71 4.00 1.39
CA ALA A 345 5.71 3.02 1.82
C ALA A 345 5.12 1.60 1.91
N ALA A 346 3.88 1.48 2.38
CA ALA A 346 3.17 0.19 2.42
C ALA A 346 2.97 -0.39 1.01
N VAL A 347 2.65 0.44 0.00
CA VAL A 347 2.52 0.00 -1.40
C VAL A 347 3.87 -0.46 -1.96
N VAL A 348 4.98 0.22 -1.65
CA VAL A 348 6.34 -0.25 -1.99
C VAL A 348 6.59 -1.62 -1.38
N SER A 349 6.35 -1.77 -0.06
CA SER A 349 6.54 -3.05 0.65
C SER A 349 5.71 -4.19 0.05
N VAL A 350 4.46 -3.92 -0.34
CA VAL A 350 3.60 -4.89 -1.02
C VAL A 350 4.19 -5.26 -2.39
N ARG A 351 4.57 -4.27 -3.19
CA ARG A 351 5.13 -4.50 -4.52
C ARG A 351 6.41 -5.33 -4.46
N ASP A 352 7.32 -5.00 -3.56
CA ASP A 352 8.54 -5.77 -3.31
C ASP A 352 8.24 -7.22 -2.91
N ARG A 353 7.22 -7.43 -2.07
CA ARG A 353 6.80 -8.77 -1.67
C ARG A 353 6.24 -9.57 -2.83
N LEU A 354 5.50 -8.92 -3.72
CA LEU A 354 4.94 -9.54 -4.92
C LEU A 354 6.02 -9.83 -5.97
N ALA A 355 6.97 -8.93 -6.18
CA ALA A 355 8.07 -9.09 -7.13
C ALA A 355 8.99 -10.29 -6.81
N ARG A 356 9.16 -10.62 -5.52
CA ARG A 356 9.93 -11.81 -5.11
C ARG A 356 9.23 -13.14 -5.40
N SER A 357 8.03 -13.11 -5.94
CA SER A 357 7.32 -14.32 -6.37
C SER A 357 7.74 -14.63 -7.81
N ALA A 358 8.72 -15.52 -7.98
CA ALA A 358 9.22 -15.90 -9.29
C ALA A 358 8.07 -16.29 -10.24
N ARG A 359 7.95 -15.61 -11.38
CA ARG A 359 7.10 -15.87 -12.54
C ARG A 359 5.71 -15.22 -12.62
N GLN A 360 5.31 -14.29 -11.74
CA GLN A 360 4.03 -13.59 -11.90
C GLN A 360 4.24 -12.09 -11.82
N LEU A 361 3.58 -11.34 -12.71
CA LEU A 361 3.57 -9.88 -12.71
C LEU A 361 2.57 -9.29 -11.69
N ASP A 362 2.30 -10.00 -10.59
CA ASP A 362 1.40 -9.52 -9.54
C ASP A 362 1.81 -8.14 -9.01
N TRP A 363 3.11 -7.85 -8.98
CA TRP A 363 3.63 -6.54 -8.56
C TRP A 363 3.18 -5.40 -9.46
N LEU A 364 2.98 -5.67 -10.77
CA LEU A 364 2.52 -4.71 -11.78
C LEU A 364 1.00 -4.50 -11.71
N ALA A 365 0.27 -5.43 -11.08
CA ALA A 365 -1.19 -5.33 -11.01
C ALA A 365 -1.67 -4.15 -10.16
N LEU A 366 -0.88 -3.71 -9.18
CA LEU A 366 -1.32 -2.70 -8.22
C LEU A 366 -1.16 -1.27 -8.76
N GLN A 367 -2.23 -0.49 -8.61
CA GLN A 367 -2.27 0.93 -8.95
C GLN A 367 -2.78 1.72 -7.74
N LEU A 368 -1.98 2.70 -7.29
CA LEU A 368 -2.35 3.64 -6.24
C LEU A 368 -2.87 4.94 -6.86
N SER A 369 -4.15 5.26 -6.66
CA SER A 369 -4.71 6.56 -6.99
C SER A 369 -4.77 7.42 -5.71
N ALA A 370 -4.07 8.54 -5.68
CA ALA A 370 -4.04 9.46 -4.54
C ALA A 370 -3.61 10.86 -5.01
N ARG A 371 -4.03 11.90 -4.26
CA ARG A 371 -3.72 13.30 -4.59
C ARG A 371 -2.38 13.72 -4.02
N ALA A 372 -1.58 14.42 -4.82
CA ALA A 372 -0.33 15.04 -4.35
C ALA A 372 -0.58 16.10 -3.28
N ALA A 373 -1.70 16.84 -3.40
CA ALA A 373 -2.09 17.88 -2.43
C ALA A 373 -2.41 17.33 -1.03
N ASP A 374 -2.75 16.04 -0.89
CA ASP A 374 -3.00 15.40 0.42
C ASP A 374 -1.71 15.04 1.16
N GLY A 375 -0.56 15.31 0.54
CA GLY A 375 0.77 15.01 1.09
C GLY A 375 1.16 13.53 0.94
N ASP A 376 2.34 13.21 1.45
CA ASP A 376 2.96 11.89 1.30
C ASP A 376 3.00 11.10 2.61
N VAL A 377 2.22 11.53 3.60
CA VAL A 377 2.19 10.93 4.94
C VAL A 377 0.78 10.40 5.23
N THR A 378 0.13 9.85 4.20
CA THR A 378 -1.20 9.27 4.35
C THR A 378 -1.13 8.05 5.27
N ARG A 379 -1.81 8.16 6.41
CA ARG A 379 -1.98 7.06 7.38
C ARG A 379 -3.46 6.74 7.52
N PRO A 380 -3.97 5.83 6.70
CA PRO A 380 -5.41 5.50 6.70
C PRO A 380 -5.87 4.84 8.00
N LEU A 381 -4.92 4.29 8.76
CA LEU A 381 -5.15 3.68 10.06
C LEU A 381 -4.28 4.37 11.11
N PHE A 382 -4.92 4.93 12.12
CA PHE A 382 -4.22 5.58 13.22
C PHE A 382 -4.11 4.65 14.42
N VAL A 383 -2.88 4.27 14.76
CA VAL A 383 -2.58 3.48 15.96
C VAL A 383 -2.17 4.43 17.09
N ARG A 384 -2.89 4.38 18.21
CA ARG A 384 -2.56 5.27 19.34
C ARG A 384 -1.17 4.98 19.89
N PRO A 385 -0.27 5.98 19.99
CA PRO A 385 1.06 5.79 20.54
C PRO A 385 1.04 5.60 22.05
N PHE A 386 0.03 6.16 22.76
CA PHE A 386 -0.07 6.08 24.22
C PHE A 386 -0.82 4.83 24.64
N ARG A 387 -0.13 3.95 25.38
CA ARG A 387 -0.62 2.63 25.77
C ARG A 387 -1.17 2.57 27.19
N GLY A 388 -1.28 3.69 27.88
CA GLY A 388 -1.64 3.73 29.29
C GLY A 388 -0.61 2.97 30.15
N LEU A 389 -1.07 2.00 30.94
CA LEU A 389 -0.20 1.19 31.82
C LEU A 389 0.41 -0.05 31.12
N GLN A 390 0.10 -0.27 29.85
CA GLN A 390 0.65 -1.42 29.13
C GLN A 390 2.07 -1.15 28.62
N PRO A 391 2.98 -2.14 28.67
CA PRO A 391 4.31 -1.96 28.13
C PRO A 391 4.29 -1.79 26.62
N PHE A 392 5.24 -1.03 26.10
CA PHE A 392 5.55 -0.99 24.69
C PHE A 392 6.18 -2.32 24.27
N ARG A 393 5.58 -2.99 23.29
CA ARG A 393 6.12 -4.21 22.68
C ARG A 393 6.99 -3.87 21.46
N PRO A 394 7.70 -4.82 20.86
CA PRO A 394 8.56 -4.57 19.69
C PRO A 394 7.82 -3.85 18.53
N GLU A 395 6.54 -4.15 18.33
CA GLU A 395 5.69 -3.55 17.29
C GLU A 395 5.44 -2.05 17.53
N TYR A 396 5.62 -1.58 18.76
CA TYR A 396 5.46 -0.17 19.14
C TYR A 396 6.78 0.58 19.27
N ARG A 397 7.90 0.03 18.77
CA ARG A 397 9.20 0.71 18.76
C ARG A 397 9.11 2.13 18.20
N TRP A 398 8.31 2.34 17.16
CA TRP A 398 8.09 3.62 16.52
C TRP A 398 7.53 4.72 17.44
N ALA A 399 6.86 4.35 18.53
CA ALA A 399 6.30 5.27 19.53
C ALA A 399 7.09 5.31 20.84
N PHE A 400 8.23 4.58 20.90
CA PHE A 400 9.06 4.48 22.09
C PHE A 400 10.28 5.41 21.95
N PHE A 401 10.20 6.58 22.56
CA PHE A 401 11.20 7.66 22.47
C PHE A 401 11.88 7.95 23.80
N GLY A 402 13.04 8.62 23.76
CA GLY A 402 13.72 9.19 24.91
C GLY A 402 14.45 8.18 25.79
N ARG A 403 14.75 6.97 25.26
CA ARG A 403 15.53 5.92 25.93
C ARG A 403 16.65 5.36 25.05
N ASP A 404 17.10 6.16 24.09
CA ASP A 404 18.09 5.71 23.10
C ASP A 404 19.44 5.41 23.76
N VAL A 405 19.83 6.16 24.81
CA VAL A 405 21.07 5.95 25.56
C VAL A 405 21.03 4.63 26.31
N GLU A 406 19.96 4.38 27.08
CA GLU A 406 19.80 3.15 27.85
C GLU A 406 19.68 1.91 26.93
N ILE A 407 19.08 2.07 25.77
CA ILE A 407 19.02 0.99 24.75
C ILE A 407 20.42 0.69 24.24
N ALA A 408 21.20 1.71 23.87
CA ALA A 408 22.56 1.54 23.36
C ALA A 408 23.48 0.91 24.39
N GLU A 409 23.39 1.33 25.66
CA GLU A 409 24.18 0.77 26.78
C GLU A 409 23.86 -0.72 27.01
N LEU A 410 22.56 -1.08 27.10
CA LEU A 410 22.14 -2.47 27.28
C LEU A 410 22.54 -3.34 26.08
N HIS A 411 22.41 -2.82 24.88
CA HIS A 411 22.78 -3.49 23.65
C HIS A 411 24.29 -3.79 23.64
N ALA A 412 25.14 -2.78 23.95
CA ALA A 412 26.59 -2.93 24.02
C ALA A 412 27.00 -3.93 25.12
N GLN A 413 26.34 -3.89 26.31
CA GLN A 413 26.59 -4.85 27.38
C GLN A 413 26.31 -6.28 26.93
N ILE A 414 25.17 -6.55 26.27
CA ILE A 414 24.80 -7.89 25.78
C ILE A 414 25.78 -8.39 24.74
N LEU A 415 26.17 -7.55 23.77
CA LEU A 415 27.18 -7.92 22.78
C LEU A 415 28.53 -8.23 23.42
N GLY A 416 28.95 -7.41 24.40
CA GLY A 416 30.18 -7.65 25.13
C GLY A 416 30.22 -8.94 25.96
N LEU A 417 29.06 -9.49 26.35
CA LEU A 417 28.98 -10.79 27.04
C LEU A 417 29.19 -11.99 26.10
N ILE A 418 29.08 -11.81 24.78
CA ILE A 418 29.29 -12.88 23.80
C ILE A 418 30.77 -13.27 23.79
N ASP A 419 31.66 -12.28 23.88
CA ASP A 419 33.10 -12.45 23.77
C ASP A 419 33.76 -12.89 25.11
N ARG A 420 33.01 -12.77 26.22
CA ARG A 420 33.49 -13.13 27.54
C ARG A 420 33.14 -14.57 27.88
N ARG A 421 34.01 -15.27 28.61
CA ARG A 421 33.74 -16.62 29.15
C ARG A 421 32.92 -16.58 30.46
N GLU A 422 32.22 -15.49 30.73
CA GLU A 422 31.42 -15.25 31.92
C GLU A 422 29.95 -15.61 31.71
N PRO A 423 29.16 -15.79 32.78
CA PRO A 423 27.70 -16.02 32.62
C PRO A 423 27.06 -14.89 31.86
N ARG A 424 26.31 -15.24 30.80
CA ARG A 424 25.62 -14.29 29.90
C ARG A 424 24.29 -13.86 30.52
N PHE A 425 24.37 -13.03 31.55
CA PHE A 425 23.22 -12.62 32.35
C PHE A 425 23.26 -11.11 32.60
N VAL A 426 22.17 -10.40 32.27
CA VAL A 426 21.98 -8.96 32.53
C VAL A 426 20.72 -8.76 33.34
N VAL A 427 20.81 -8.00 34.44
CA VAL A 427 19.68 -7.65 35.29
C VAL A 427 19.29 -6.20 35.03
N VAL A 428 18.03 -5.98 34.61
CA VAL A 428 17.46 -4.64 34.51
C VAL A 428 16.54 -4.39 35.71
N ALA A 429 17.05 -3.63 36.67
CA ALA A 429 16.36 -3.30 37.93
C ALA A 429 15.79 -1.88 37.90
N GLY A 430 14.73 -1.64 38.65
CA GLY A 430 14.11 -0.30 38.79
C GLY A 430 12.72 -0.40 39.41
N ALA A 431 12.15 0.74 39.83
CA ALA A 431 10.81 0.80 40.41
C ALA A 431 9.70 0.32 39.44
N THR A 432 8.54 -0.06 39.97
CA THR A 432 7.37 -0.40 39.15
C THR A 432 6.95 0.83 38.33
N GLY A 433 6.61 0.62 37.06
CA GLY A 433 6.14 1.70 36.18
C GLY A 433 7.23 2.52 35.46
N VAL A 434 8.54 2.37 35.79
CA VAL A 434 9.65 3.11 35.11
C VAL A 434 9.91 2.67 33.67
N GLY A 435 9.17 1.69 33.14
CA GLY A 435 9.29 1.28 31.74
C GLY A 435 10.31 0.19 31.44
N LYS A 436 10.76 -0.61 32.43
CA LYS A 436 11.73 -1.71 32.23
C LYS A 436 11.33 -2.68 31.12
N THR A 437 10.08 -3.15 31.17
CA THR A 437 9.55 -4.07 30.15
C THR A 437 9.50 -3.42 28.78
N SER A 438 9.11 -2.15 28.70
CA SER A 438 9.11 -1.39 27.44
C SER A 438 10.54 -1.18 26.90
N LEU A 439 11.50 -0.88 27.76
CA LEU A 439 12.92 -0.73 27.38
C LEU A 439 13.47 -2.02 26.76
N ILE A 440 13.14 -3.17 27.35
CA ILE A 440 13.57 -4.47 26.82
C ILE A 440 12.80 -4.78 25.52
N GLN A 441 11.48 -4.73 25.54
CA GLN A 441 10.67 -5.20 24.40
C GLN A 441 10.70 -4.24 23.21
N ALA A 442 10.48 -2.93 23.41
CA ALA A 442 10.43 -1.96 22.32
C ALA A 442 11.81 -1.37 21.97
N GLY A 443 12.76 -1.41 22.89
CA GLY A 443 14.11 -0.91 22.68
C GLY A 443 15.09 -2.01 22.29
N LEU A 444 15.48 -2.84 23.26
CA LEU A 444 16.57 -3.80 23.15
C LEU A 444 16.29 -4.95 22.15
N VAL A 445 15.11 -5.58 22.22
CA VAL A 445 14.76 -6.72 21.34
C VAL A 445 14.83 -6.35 19.85
N PRO A 446 14.28 -5.22 19.40
CA PRO A 446 14.43 -4.79 18.01
C PRO A 446 15.88 -4.45 17.63
N ALA A 447 16.68 -3.89 18.55
CA ALA A 447 18.08 -3.60 18.32
C ALA A 447 18.90 -4.89 18.10
N LEU A 448 18.70 -5.90 18.96
CA LEU A 448 19.34 -7.21 18.80
C LEU A 448 18.92 -7.93 17.51
N ARG A 449 17.64 -7.86 17.13
CA ARG A 449 17.15 -8.46 15.88
C ARG A 449 17.70 -7.79 14.62
N ALA A 450 18.10 -6.53 14.71
CA ALA A 450 18.72 -5.80 13.62
C ALA A 450 20.21 -6.15 13.42
N GLU A 451 20.85 -6.82 14.38
CA GLU A 451 22.24 -7.26 14.25
C GLU A 451 22.41 -8.32 13.15
N PRO A 452 23.33 -8.13 12.21
CA PRO A 452 23.56 -9.07 11.13
C PRO A 452 24.18 -10.39 11.60
N SER A 453 24.99 -10.34 12.68
CA SER A 453 25.68 -11.49 13.27
C SER A 453 26.06 -11.21 14.74
N PRO A 454 25.73 -12.12 15.67
CA PRO A 454 24.96 -13.34 15.50
C PRO A 454 23.46 -13.06 15.26
N ARG A 455 22.76 -13.96 14.59
CA ARG A 455 21.29 -13.87 14.44
C ARG A 455 20.63 -14.20 15.78
N TRP A 456 19.87 -13.22 16.28
CA TRP A 456 19.19 -13.34 17.57
C TRP A 456 17.79 -13.94 17.41
N ARG A 457 17.50 -14.94 18.26
CA ARG A 457 16.13 -15.37 18.57
C ARG A 457 15.79 -14.91 19.97
N THR A 458 14.61 -14.33 20.16
CA THR A 458 14.18 -13.78 21.45
C THR A 458 12.97 -14.55 21.95
N LEU A 459 13.01 -14.95 23.21
CA LEU A 459 11.95 -15.63 23.91
C LEU A 459 11.56 -14.83 25.15
N GLU A 460 10.28 -14.57 25.33
CA GLU A 460 9.75 -13.96 26.56
C GLU A 460 9.21 -15.05 27.46
N LEU A 461 9.68 -15.04 28.71
CA LEU A 461 9.27 -16.00 29.72
C LEU A 461 8.89 -15.26 31.01
N ARG A 462 7.78 -15.64 31.63
CA ARG A 462 7.42 -15.27 32.99
C ARG A 462 7.53 -16.50 33.86
N PRO A 463 8.54 -16.59 34.74
CA PRO A 463 8.67 -17.73 35.62
C PRO A 463 7.53 -17.72 36.64
N GLY A 464 6.55 -18.60 36.46
CA GLY A 464 5.45 -18.80 37.40
C GLY A 464 5.86 -19.61 38.62
N ALA A 465 4.94 -20.44 39.15
CA ALA A 465 5.23 -21.35 40.26
C ALA A 465 6.23 -22.47 39.90
N SER A 466 6.43 -22.75 38.61
CA SER A 466 7.32 -23.80 38.12
C SER A 466 8.29 -23.28 37.04
N PRO A 467 9.29 -22.45 37.39
CA PRO A 467 10.16 -21.76 36.43
C PRO A 467 10.88 -22.67 35.42
N ILE A 468 11.32 -23.85 35.86
CA ILE A 468 12.03 -24.80 35.00
C ILE A 468 11.09 -25.43 33.97
N ALA A 469 9.88 -25.78 34.35
CA ALA A 469 8.88 -26.35 33.44
C ALA A 469 8.46 -25.31 32.37
N GLU A 470 8.21 -24.06 32.77
CA GLU A 470 7.90 -22.96 31.87
C GLU A 470 9.05 -22.68 30.88
N PHE A 471 10.30 -22.69 31.36
CA PHE A 471 11.48 -22.52 30.51
C PHE A 471 11.61 -23.66 29.50
N THR A 472 11.46 -24.91 29.95
CA THR A 472 11.57 -26.08 29.07
C THR A 472 10.49 -26.07 27.99
N ALA A 473 9.24 -25.76 28.36
CA ALA A 473 8.14 -25.62 27.40
C ALA A 473 8.39 -24.50 26.38
N ALA A 474 8.89 -23.36 26.84
CA ALA A 474 9.16 -22.23 25.99
C ALA A 474 10.29 -22.49 24.98
N VAL A 475 11.36 -23.19 25.40
CA VAL A 475 12.49 -23.57 24.53
C VAL A 475 12.09 -24.65 23.52
N ALA A 476 11.23 -25.60 23.91
CA ALA A 476 10.72 -26.62 22.99
C ALA A 476 9.93 -26.03 21.83
N GLY A 477 9.31 -24.88 22.00
CA GLY A 477 8.62 -24.14 20.92
C GLY A 477 9.53 -23.38 19.95
N LEU A 478 10.86 -23.36 20.18
CA LEU A 478 11.85 -22.71 19.33
C LEU A 478 12.48 -23.66 18.27
N THR A 479 12.33 -24.95 18.46
CA THR A 479 12.76 -25.99 17.51
C THR A 479 11.69 -26.24 16.47
#